data_92505329cdffef7f142668b6310ae46b
#
_entry.id   92505329cdffef7f142668b6310ae46b
#
_cell.length_a   1.000
_cell.length_b   1.000
_cell.length_c   1.000
_cell.angle_alpha   90.00
_cell.angle_beta   90.00
_cell.angle_gamma   90.00
#
_symmetry.space_group_name_H-M   'P 1'
#
loop_
_entity.id
_entity.type
_entity.pdbx_description
1 polymer ?
#
loop_
_entity_poly.entity_id
_entity_poly.type
_entity_poly.pdbx_seq_one_letter_code
_entity_poly.pdbx_strand_id
1 'polypeptide(L)'
;MGIDLGTCNTLVCVRGEGIVLNEPSVVAVKKGTNHVLQNGNAVGWVAKEMLGKTPGSITAIRPLKDGVISDFEITEAMLSYFIRKVNGRRPMVKPRVVIAVPSGITAVEKRAVLESAERAGSRRVYLVEEPMDPRHGVER
;
A
#
# COMPACT_ATOMS: atom_id res chain seq x y z
N MET A 1 13.00 -1.85 -6.40
CA MET A 1 11.70 -1.17 -6.21
C MET A 1 11.62 -0.66 -4.79
N GLY A 2 11.32 0.59 -4.64
CA GLY A 2 11.12 1.19 -3.32
C GLY A 2 9.67 1.60 -3.15
N ILE A 3 9.07 1.28 -2.02
CA ILE A 3 7.68 1.62 -1.73
C ILE A 3 7.64 2.42 -0.45
N ASP A 4 7.04 3.61 -0.52
CA ASP A 4 6.81 4.44 0.65
C ASP A 4 5.33 4.32 1.02
N LEU A 5 5.04 3.58 2.09
CA LEU A 5 3.67 3.40 2.55
C LEU A 5 3.27 4.56 3.43
N GLY A 6 2.56 5.50 2.85
CA GLY A 6 2.07 6.66 3.59
C GLY A 6 0.62 6.53 3.98
N THR A 7 0.21 7.29 4.98
CA THR A 7 -1.18 7.31 5.43
C THR A 7 -2.10 7.84 4.33
N CYS A 8 -1.67 8.86 3.62
CA CYS A 8 -2.49 9.46 2.57
C CYS A 8 -2.19 8.91 1.19
N ASN A 9 -0.91 8.78 0.86
CA ASN A 9 -0.49 8.33 -0.46
C ASN A 9 0.60 7.29 -0.36
N THR A 10 0.64 6.41 -1.34
CA THR A 10 1.72 5.43 -1.50
C THR A 10 2.51 5.80 -2.74
N LEU A 11 3.82 5.85 -2.60
CA LEU A 11 4.74 6.14 -3.69
C LEU A 11 5.54 4.91 -4.01
N VAL A 12 5.73 4.63 -5.30
CA VAL A 12 6.61 3.55 -5.73
C VAL A 12 7.68 4.11 -6.64
N CYS A 13 8.92 3.77 -6.34
CA CYS A 13 10.09 4.20 -7.11
C CYS A 13 10.78 2.99 -7.70
N VAL A 14 11.28 3.13 -8.91
CA VAL A 14 12.07 2.10 -9.56
C VAL A 14 13.43 2.69 -9.88
N ARG A 15 14.48 1.94 -9.57
CA ARG A 15 15.84 2.40 -9.81
C ARG A 15 16.03 2.78 -11.27
N GLY A 16 16.54 3.96 -11.49
CA GLY A 16 16.77 4.48 -12.84
C GLY A 16 15.57 5.14 -13.49
N GLU A 17 14.37 4.98 -12.91
CA GLU A 17 13.16 5.56 -13.46
C GLU A 17 12.53 6.60 -12.56
N GLY A 18 12.93 6.65 -11.30
CA GLY A 18 12.35 7.59 -10.35
C GLY A 18 11.00 7.12 -9.82
N ILE A 19 10.13 8.06 -9.48
CA ILE A 19 8.80 7.75 -8.97
C ILE A 19 7.92 7.35 -10.14
N VAL A 20 7.47 6.11 -10.13
CA VAL A 20 6.65 5.56 -11.21
C VAL A 20 5.19 5.41 -10.83
N LEU A 21 4.87 5.57 -9.55
CA LEU A 21 3.51 5.47 -9.07
C LEU A 21 3.32 6.37 -7.86
N ASN A 22 2.23 7.11 -7.83
CA ASN A 22 1.84 7.93 -6.70
C ASN A 22 0.33 7.86 -6.65
N GLU A 23 -0.18 7.07 -5.74
CA GLU A 23 -1.63 6.87 -5.62
C GLU A 23 -2.08 7.00 -4.18
N PRO A 24 -3.33 7.37 -3.96
CA PRO A 24 -3.85 7.43 -2.60
C PRO A 24 -3.84 6.05 -1.95
N SER A 25 -3.52 6.03 -0.66
CA SER A 25 -3.51 4.79 0.12
C SER A 25 -4.93 4.48 0.57
N VAL A 26 -5.77 4.11 -0.36
CA VAL A 26 -7.18 3.85 -0.10
C VAL A 26 -7.65 2.64 -0.90
N VAL A 27 -8.57 1.90 -0.34
CA VAL A 27 -9.13 0.70 -0.96
C VAL A 27 -10.64 0.78 -0.88
N ALA A 28 -11.32 0.40 -1.94
CA ALA A 28 -12.79 0.36 -1.96
C ALA A 28 -13.27 -1.06 -1.72
N VAL A 29 -14.12 -1.23 -0.74
CA VAL A 29 -14.68 -2.53 -0.39
C VAL A 29 -16.20 -2.47 -0.45
N LYS A 30 -16.82 -3.63 -0.59
CA LYS A 30 -18.27 -3.70 -0.51
C LYS A 30 -18.70 -3.32 0.90
N LYS A 31 -19.72 -2.46 1.00
CA LYS A 31 -20.18 -1.97 2.29
C LYS A 31 -20.49 -3.13 3.25
N GLY A 32 -19.98 -3.02 4.44
CA GLY A 32 -20.19 -4.05 5.46
C GLY A 32 -19.25 -5.26 5.38
N THR A 33 -18.30 -5.25 4.47
CA THR A 33 -17.36 -6.37 4.31
C THR A 33 -15.95 -5.85 4.14
N ASN A 34 -14.97 -6.79 4.10
CA ASN A 34 -13.59 -6.47 3.77
C ASN A 34 -13.28 -6.94 2.35
N HIS A 35 -14.30 -7.18 1.56
CA HIS A 35 -14.09 -7.67 0.20
C HIS A 35 -13.72 -6.52 -0.74
N VAL A 36 -12.49 -6.53 -1.22
CA VAL A 36 -11.97 -5.52 -2.14
C VAL A 36 -12.62 -5.73 -3.50
N LEU A 37 -13.21 -4.66 -4.02
CA LEU A 37 -13.95 -4.74 -5.27
C LEU A 37 -13.03 -4.91 -6.48
N GLN A 38 -13.63 -5.25 -7.60
CA GLN A 38 -12.93 -5.48 -8.87
C GLN A 38 -11.78 -6.49 -8.76
N ASN A 39 -12.04 -7.58 -8.04
CA ASN A 39 -11.07 -8.68 -7.88
C ASN A 39 -9.75 -8.21 -7.27
N GLY A 40 -9.85 -7.32 -6.29
CA GLY A 40 -8.67 -6.82 -5.60
C GLY A 40 -8.03 -5.61 -6.27
N ASN A 41 -8.65 -5.07 -7.32
CA ASN A 41 -8.07 -3.93 -8.04
C ASN A 41 -8.66 -2.58 -7.68
N ALA A 42 -9.63 -2.53 -6.79
CA ALA A 42 -10.22 -1.26 -6.37
C ALA A 42 -9.35 -0.58 -5.32
N VAL A 43 -8.20 -0.11 -5.75
CA VAL A 43 -7.15 0.47 -4.91
C VAL A 43 -6.71 1.79 -5.53
N GLY A 44 -6.30 2.74 -4.71
CA GLY A 44 -5.73 4.00 -5.17
C GLY A 44 -6.74 4.84 -5.93
N TRP A 45 -6.35 5.29 -7.11
CA TRP A 45 -7.23 6.15 -7.92
C TRP A 45 -8.50 5.43 -8.35
N VAL A 46 -8.42 4.13 -8.62
CA VAL A 46 -9.59 3.34 -8.97
C VAL A 46 -10.61 3.37 -7.83
N ALA A 47 -10.14 3.21 -6.60
CA ALA A 47 -11.00 3.26 -5.43
C ALA A 47 -11.67 4.63 -5.28
N LYS A 48 -10.93 5.70 -5.48
CA LYS A 48 -11.47 7.05 -5.39
C LYS A 48 -12.53 7.30 -6.45
N GLU A 49 -12.28 6.83 -7.65
CA GLU A 49 -13.24 7.00 -8.72
C GLU A 49 -14.53 6.25 -8.44
N MET A 50 -14.43 5.03 -7.95
CA MET A 50 -15.61 4.24 -7.60
C MET A 50 -16.45 4.91 -6.52
N LEU A 51 -15.80 5.50 -5.54
CA LEU A 51 -16.52 6.20 -4.47
C LEU A 51 -17.31 7.37 -5.00
N GLY A 52 -16.81 8.05 -6.00
CA GLY A 52 -17.53 9.15 -6.62
C GLY A 52 -18.76 8.71 -7.40
N LYS A 53 -18.75 7.46 -7.90
CA LYS A 53 -19.83 6.96 -8.75
C LYS A 53 -20.92 6.21 -8.00
N THR A 54 -20.56 5.46 -6.97
CA THR A 54 -21.52 4.64 -6.24
C THR A 54 -21.30 4.73 -4.74
N PRO A 55 -21.52 5.91 -4.15
CA PRO A 55 -21.18 6.11 -2.74
C PRO A 55 -22.02 5.31 -1.74
N GLY A 56 -23.18 4.84 -2.14
CA GLY A 56 -24.06 4.15 -1.20
C GLY A 56 -23.77 2.68 -0.95
N SER A 57 -23.01 2.05 -1.84
CA SER A 57 -22.75 0.61 -1.74
C SER A 57 -21.29 0.26 -1.51
N ILE A 58 -20.44 1.27 -1.43
CA ILE A 58 -19.00 1.09 -1.33
C ILE A 58 -18.47 1.86 -0.14
N THR A 59 -17.53 1.27 0.58
CA THR A 59 -16.86 1.92 1.69
C THR A 59 -15.38 2.08 1.36
N ALA A 60 -14.83 3.26 1.67
CA ALA A 60 -13.40 3.49 1.53
C ALA A 60 -12.70 3.12 2.82
N ILE A 61 -11.62 2.38 2.71
CA ILE A 61 -10.79 2.02 3.86
C ILE A 61 -9.38 2.54 3.60
N ARG A 62 -8.83 3.21 4.60
CA ARG A 62 -7.43 3.61 4.59
C ARG A 62 -6.67 2.61 5.46
N PRO A 63 -5.89 1.71 4.86
CA PRO A 63 -5.21 0.65 5.62
C PRO A 63 -4.22 1.19 6.64
N LEU A 64 -3.61 2.35 6.34
CA LEU A 64 -2.68 2.98 7.25
C LEU A 64 -3.32 4.25 7.78
N LYS A 65 -3.77 4.21 9.03
CA LYS A 65 -4.40 5.36 9.63
C LYS A 65 -3.52 5.81 10.78
N ASP A 66 -3.12 7.07 10.76
CA ASP A 66 -2.25 7.66 11.79
C ASP A 66 -0.95 6.87 11.98
N GLY A 67 -0.41 6.36 10.88
CA GLY A 67 0.84 5.61 10.92
C GLY A 67 0.70 4.20 11.47
N VAL A 68 -0.54 3.69 11.63
CA VAL A 68 -0.80 2.36 12.16
C VAL A 68 -1.56 1.55 11.13
N ILE A 69 -1.25 0.28 11.03
CA ILE A 69 -2.00 -0.61 10.14
C ILE A 69 -3.32 -0.95 10.81
N SER A 70 -4.42 -0.51 10.21
CA SER A 70 -5.74 -0.75 10.77
C SER A 70 -6.36 -2.05 10.28
N ASP A 71 -5.92 -2.58 9.15
CA ASP A 71 -6.46 -3.82 8.61
C ASP A 71 -5.36 -4.51 7.80
N PHE A 72 -4.92 -5.69 8.24
CA PHE A 72 -3.83 -6.40 7.59
C PHE A 72 -4.23 -6.96 6.23
N GLU A 73 -5.44 -7.48 6.09
CA GLU A 73 -5.88 -8.05 4.81
C GLU A 73 -5.99 -6.98 3.74
N ILE A 74 -6.50 -5.84 4.10
CA ILE A 74 -6.63 -4.72 3.17
C ILE A 74 -5.26 -4.17 2.81
N THR A 75 -4.34 -4.11 3.77
CA THR A 75 -2.96 -3.67 3.50
C THR A 75 -2.28 -4.63 2.54
N GLU A 76 -2.49 -5.92 2.71
CA GLU A 76 -1.94 -6.92 1.80
C GLU A 76 -2.51 -6.75 0.39
N ALA A 77 -3.80 -6.53 0.27
CA ALA A 77 -4.43 -6.32 -1.03
C ALA A 77 -3.87 -5.07 -1.72
N MET A 78 -3.67 -4.00 -0.95
CA MET A 78 -3.12 -2.76 -1.47
C MET A 78 -1.69 -2.94 -1.95
N LEU A 79 -0.83 -3.55 -1.14
CA LEU A 79 0.55 -3.81 -1.51
C LEU A 79 0.64 -4.70 -2.74
N SER A 80 -0.17 -5.75 -2.77
CA SER A 80 -0.19 -6.67 -3.89
C SER A 80 -0.56 -5.95 -5.18
N TYR A 81 -1.55 -5.08 -5.11
CA TYR A 81 -1.97 -4.30 -6.26
C TYR A 81 -0.83 -3.41 -6.80
N PHE A 82 -0.19 -2.66 -5.91
CA PHE A 82 0.86 -1.74 -6.33
C PHE A 82 2.09 -2.47 -6.89
N ILE A 83 2.48 -3.54 -6.25
CA ILE A 83 3.64 -4.33 -6.71
C ILE A 83 3.35 -4.94 -8.08
N ARG A 84 2.16 -5.52 -8.26
CA ARG A 84 1.79 -6.10 -9.54
C ARG A 84 1.66 -5.05 -10.63
N LYS A 85 1.13 -3.89 -10.29
CA LYS A 85 0.97 -2.81 -11.26
C LYS A 85 2.30 -2.33 -11.79
N VAL A 86 3.28 -2.16 -10.93
CA VAL A 86 4.59 -1.69 -11.32
C VAL A 86 5.39 -2.80 -12.02
N ASN A 87 5.25 -4.04 -11.55
CA ASN A 87 6.01 -5.16 -12.08
C ASN A 87 5.27 -5.94 -13.17
N GLY A 88 4.10 -5.51 -13.56
CA GLY A 88 3.18 -6.29 -14.39
C GLY A 88 3.67 -6.68 -15.76
N ARG A 89 4.66 -5.98 -16.28
CA ARG A 89 5.20 -6.29 -17.60
C ARG A 89 6.29 -7.35 -17.55
N ARG A 90 6.66 -7.79 -16.36
CA ARG A 90 7.74 -8.76 -16.18
C ARG A 90 7.33 -9.82 -15.16
N PRO A 91 6.29 -10.60 -15.46
CA PRO A 91 5.75 -11.54 -14.47
C PRO A 91 6.72 -12.63 -14.05
N MET A 92 7.73 -12.90 -14.86
CA MET A 92 8.74 -13.90 -14.53
C MET A 92 9.87 -13.35 -13.67
N VAL A 93 9.93 -12.03 -13.51
CA VAL A 93 10.98 -11.39 -12.72
C VAL A 93 10.38 -10.96 -11.40
N LYS A 94 10.88 -11.51 -10.30
CA LYS A 94 10.43 -11.11 -8.98
C LYS A 94 11.28 -9.94 -8.49
N PRO A 95 10.70 -8.80 -8.16
CA PRO A 95 11.48 -7.65 -7.77
C PRO A 95 12.02 -7.76 -6.35
N ARG A 96 13.11 -7.08 -6.09
CA ARG A 96 13.54 -6.80 -4.73
C ARG A 96 12.80 -5.55 -4.30
N VAL A 97 12.24 -5.56 -3.12
CA VAL A 97 11.41 -4.47 -2.65
C VAL A 97 11.91 -3.93 -1.33
N VAL A 98 12.07 -2.63 -1.24
CA VAL A 98 12.35 -1.94 0.02
C VAL A 98 11.11 -1.14 0.37
N ILE A 99 10.55 -1.39 1.54
CA ILE A 99 9.32 -0.72 1.95
C ILE A 99 9.63 0.18 3.14
N ALA A 100 9.38 1.47 2.97
CA ALA A 100 9.48 2.43 4.06
C ALA A 100 8.14 2.42 4.81
N VAL A 101 8.20 2.13 6.09
CA VAL A 101 7.02 2.06 6.95
C VAL A 101 7.09 3.15 8.01
N PRO A 102 5.95 3.58 8.55
CA PRO A 102 5.96 4.59 9.62
C PRO A 102 6.75 4.10 10.82
N SER A 103 7.47 5.00 11.47
CA SER A 103 8.17 4.66 12.69
C SER A 103 7.14 4.36 13.78
N GLY A 104 7.45 3.44 14.64
CA GLY A 104 6.53 3.10 15.73
C GLY A 104 5.54 1.99 15.46
N ILE A 105 5.53 1.42 14.28
CA ILE A 105 4.67 0.25 14.08
C ILE A 105 5.24 -0.93 14.85
N THR A 106 4.36 -1.84 15.24
CA THR A 106 4.75 -2.99 16.08
C THR A 106 5.51 -4.04 15.27
N ALA A 107 6.16 -4.96 15.96
CA ALA A 107 6.84 -6.08 15.31
C ALA A 107 5.85 -6.94 14.53
N VAL A 108 4.64 -7.11 15.04
CA VAL A 108 3.60 -7.86 14.35
C VAL A 108 3.20 -7.18 13.04
N GLU A 109 3.06 -5.85 13.09
CA GLU A 109 2.72 -5.08 11.90
C GLU A 109 3.84 -5.13 10.86
N LYS A 110 5.10 -5.04 11.28
CA LYS A 110 6.24 -5.15 10.37
C LYS A 110 6.24 -6.51 9.70
N ARG A 111 5.98 -7.56 10.45
CA ARG A 111 5.93 -8.90 9.89
C ARG A 111 4.80 -9.05 8.89
N ALA A 112 3.65 -8.46 9.18
CA ALA A 112 2.51 -8.50 8.26
C ALA A 112 2.84 -7.82 6.94
N VAL A 113 3.51 -6.67 6.97
CA VAL A 113 3.92 -5.97 5.77
C VAL A 113 4.92 -6.81 4.97
N LEU A 114 5.90 -7.40 5.66
CA LEU A 114 6.90 -8.23 5.03
C LEU A 114 6.27 -9.42 4.32
N GLU A 115 5.41 -10.14 5.01
CA GLU A 115 4.74 -11.31 4.45
C GLU A 115 3.80 -10.93 3.31
N SER A 116 3.12 -9.81 3.42
CA SER A 116 2.23 -9.34 2.37
C SER A 116 2.99 -9.05 1.08
N ALA A 117 4.13 -8.42 1.20
CA ALA A 117 4.96 -8.12 0.03
C ALA A 117 5.54 -9.39 -0.59
N GLU A 118 5.91 -10.36 0.24
CA GLU A 118 6.39 -11.64 -0.25
C GLU A 118 5.31 -12.39 -1.01
N ARG A 119 4.09 -12.39 -0.48
CA ARG A 119 2.96 -13.04 -1.16
C ARG A 119 2.60 -12.35 -2.46
N ALA A 120 2.88 -11.06 -2.56
CA ALA A 120 2.62 -10.30 -3.78
C ALA A 120 3.61 -10.63 -4.90
N GLY A 121 4.58 -11.50 -4.62
CA GLY A 121 5.54 -11.94 -5.62
C GLY A 121 6.90 -11.29 -5.54
N SER A 122 7.24 -10.68 -4.42
CA SER A 122 8.56 -10.06 -4.25
C SER A 122 9.62 -11.11 -3.94
N ARG A 123 10.79 -10.91 -4.51
CA ARG A 123 11.89 -11.84 -4.33
C ARG A 123 12.57 -11.67 -2.97
N ARG A 124 12.79 -10.44 -2.58
CA ARG A 124 13.34 -10.09 -1.29
C ARG A 124 12.69 -8.82 -0.84
N VAL A 125 12.35 -8.76 0.43
CA VAL A 125 11.70 -7.59 1.00
C VAL A 125 12.51 -7.10 2.18
N TYR A 126 12.79 -5.80 2.19
CA TYR A 126 13.45 -5.15 3.31
C TYR A 126 12.53 -4.05 3.82
N LEU A 127 12.40 -3.95 5.12
CA LEU A 127 11.63 -2.88 5.72
C LEU A 127 12.57 -1.84 6.30
N VAL A 128 12.23 -0.58 6.10
CA VAL A 128 12.97 0.55 6.64
C VAL A 128 11.96 1.43 7.37
N GLU A 129 12.27 1.81 8.60
CA GLU A 129 11.41 2.74 9.30
C GLU A 129 11.75 4.15 8.90
N GLU A 130 10.75 4.95 8.62
CA GLU A 130 10.97 6.35 8.34
C GLU A 130 11.34 7.05 9.64
N PRO A 131 12.43 7.81 9.67
CA PRO A 131 12.78 8.52 10.88
C PRO A 131 11.69 9.54 11.21
N MET A 132 11.37 9.67 12.49
CA MET A 132 10.44 10.68 12.92
C MET A 132 11.13 12.04 12.80
N ASP A 133 10.55 12.92 12.02
CA ASP A 133 11.06 14.26 11.89
C ASP A 133 10.57 15.05 13.11
N PRO A 134 11.47 15.52 13.96
CA PRO A 134 11.04 16.26 15.15
C PRO A 134 10.26 17.53 14.83
N ARG A 135 10.44 18.05 13.65
CA ARG A 135 9.70 19.24 13.31
C ARG A 135 8.35 18.86 12.94
N HIS A 136 8.09 17.80 12.86
CA HIS A 136 7.17 17.40 12.22
C HIS A 136 6.42 16.47 12.74
N GLY A 137 6.92 15.68 13.38
CA GLY A 137 5.77 15.19 13.68
C GLY A 137 4.91 16.13 12.96
N VAL A 138 5.44 16.85 12.48
CA VAL A 138 4.83 17.91 12.06
C VAL A 138 4.62 17.93 10.63
N GLU A 139 5.44 17.74 9.86
CA GLU A 139 5.25 18.03 8.55
C GLU A 139 5.07 17.00 7.69
N ARG A 140 4.95 16.05 8.03
CA ARG A 140 4.69 15.07 7.09
C ARG A 140 3.29 14.58 7.14
#